data_9424d647dd4775d52f9533a8f4831a02
#
_entry.id   9424d647dd4775d52f9533a8f4831a02
#
_cell.length_a   1.000
_cell.length_b   1.000
_cell.length_c   1.000
_cell.angle_alpha   90.00
_cell.angle_beta   90.00
_cell.angle_gamma   90.00
#
_symmetry.space_group_name_H-M   'P 1'
#
loop_
_entity.id
_entity.type
_entity.pdbx_description
1 polymer ?
#
loop_
_entity_poly.entity_id
_entity_poly.type
_entity_poly.pdbx_seq_one_letter_code
_entity_poly.pdbx_strand_id
1 'polypeptide(L)'
;MADNFDFDPFDPKFFENPYPSYATMRHEHPVFKKDVENHRVWPHYWMISRAADVNDALSDWKTYSSTGGTLVDTDVSLLPPNMFHMDPPHHDELRSILSRVLTPKRIADLEPRIRAYAVSLIEERLAAGTFDASTQFAQLIPTVTMCTLMDLPQTEREKFLQWNLDTLGAADFTSPTALKAWGEMDAYWRNIVKDRRNRGTKDLISQILDAQLEGENLADEEVSGFCSLLHDASQNTTMNMITNAIIVLSRYPDQRRKLKENPELWSTALEELLRFVSPVQGLARMTMRDVELHGVTMKAGDQVLLLYGSANHDETVFENPDVLDLERKVKTNWTFGHGIHYCLGNAVARLETRVAIQALLDTIGDWELDESALERNQLVPTRGVAHAPISFEMANV
;
A
#
# COMPACT_ATOMS: atom_id res chain seq x y z
N MET A 1 -13.93 34.47 -14.33
CA MET A 1 -13.04 34.53 -13.17
C MET A 1 -12.10 33.36 -13.33
N ALA A 2 -10.79 33.55 -13.27
CA ALA A 2 -9.87 32.42 -13.32
C ALA A 2 -10.20 31.51 -12.14
N ASP A 3 -10.44 30.27 -12.44
CA ASP A 3 -10.72 29.24 -11.45
C ASP A 3 -9.47 29.09 -10.59
N ASN A 4 -9.57 29.36 -9.30
CA ASN A 4 -8.43 29.45 -8.38
C ASN A 4 -8.24 28.13 -7.61
N PHE A 5 -8.75 26.99 -8.17
CA PHE A 5 -8.55 25.69 -7.58
C PHE A 5 -7.10 25.23 -7.83
N ASP A 6 -6.40 24.92 -6.77
CA ASP A 6 -5.08 24.29 -6.80
C ASP A 6 -5.07 23.08 -5.88
N PHE A 7 -4.57 21.97 -6.40
CA PHE A 7 -4.35 20.73 -5.65
C PHE A 7 -2.96 20.22 -5.96
N ASP A 8 -2.18 19.98 -4.91
CA ASP A 8 -0.87 19.35 -5.01
C ASP A 8 -0.80 18.19 -4.03
N PRO A 9 -0.73 16.93 -4.50
CA PRO A 9 -0.63 15.78 -3.61
C PRO A 9 0.66 15.77 -2.78
N PHE A 10 1.66 16.60 -3.11
CA PHE A 10 2.89 16.76 -2.33
C PHE A 10 2.81 17.87 -1.27
N ASP A 11 1.75 18.70 -1.26
CA ASP A 11 1.57 19.73 -0.25
C ASP A 11 1.16 19.09 1.09
N PRO A 12 1.90 19.35 2.19
CA PRO A 12 1.60 18.81 3.52
C PRO A 12 0.15 18.96 3.96
N LYS A 13 -0.50 20.08 3.62
CA LYS A 13 -1.91 20.33 4.00
C LYS A 13 -2.88 19.28 3.46
N PHE A 14 -2.57 18.65 2.32
CA PHE A 14 -3.41 17.61 1.73
C PHE A 14 -3.18 16.23 2.37
N PHE A 15 -2.04 15.99 3.02
CA PHE A 15 -1.83 14.75 3.76
C PHE A 15 -2.72 14.65 4.99
N GLU A 16 -3.07 15.77 5.62
CA GLU A 16 -3.99 15.77 6.77
C GLU A 16 -5.39 15.35 6.36
N ASN A 17 -5.95 15.99 5.36
CA ASN A 17 -7.30 15.68 4.86
C ASN A 17 -7.45 16.01 3.37
N PRO A 18 -7.20 15.07 2.46
CA PRO A 18 -7.35 15.32 1.02
C PRO A 18 -8.80 15.28 0.53
N TYR A 19 -9.72 14.72 1.29
CA TYR A 19 -11.07 14.37 0.83
C TYR A 19 -11.92 15.57 0.39
N PRO A 20 -11.89 16.75 1.05
CA PRO A 20 -12.61 17.94 0.52
C PRO A 20 -12.10 18.37 -0.86
N SER A 21 -10.79 18.31 -1.09
CA SER A 21 -10.20 18.61 -2.39
C SER A 21 -10.58 17.57 -3.44
N TYR A 22 -10.60 16.29 -3.06
CA TYR A 22 -11.08 15.22 -3.95
C TYR A 22 -12.55 15.39 -4.35
N ALA A 23 -13.42 15.81 -3.42
CA ALA A 23 -14.81 16.11 -3.73
C ALA A 23 -14.92 17.26 -4.76
N THR A 24 -14.18 18.36 -4.55
CA THR A 24 -14.11 19.46 -5.52
C THR A 24 -13.60 18.98 -6.87
N MET A 25 -12.54 18.14 -6.90
CA MET A 25 -12.04 17.58 -8.16
C MET A 25 -13.11 16.75 -8.87
N ARG A 26 -13.79 15.83 -8.18
CA ARG A 26 -14.82 15.00 -8.81
C ARG A 26 -15.94 15.82 -9.43
N HIS A 27 -16.34 16.92 -8.79
CA HIS A 27 -17.44 17.77 -9.26
C HIS A 27 -17.03 18.73 -10.37
N GLU A 28 -15.95 19.45 -10.18
CA GLU A 28 -15.58 20.63 -10.97
C GLU A 28 -14.36 20.38 -11.89
N HIS A 29 -13.40 19.55 -11.45
CA HIS A 29 -12.13 19.30 -12.15
C HIS A 29 -11.82 17.80 -12.24
N PRO A 30 -12.69 16.95 -12.85
CA PRO A 30 -12.51 15.49 -12.85
C PRO A 30 -11.21 15.03 -13.51
N VAL A 31 -10.66 15.84 -14.41
CA VAL A 31 -9.31 15.73 -14.97
C VAL A 31 -8.58 17.03 -14.70
N PHE A 32 -7.58 17.01 -13.83
CA PHE A 32 -6.88 18.20 -13.39
C PHE A 32 -5.40 18.11 -13.79
N LYS A 33 -4.87 19.21 -14.36
CA LYS A 33 -3.45 19.33 -14.74
C LYS A 33 -2.67 20.02 -13.63
N LYS A 34 -1.56 19.43 -13.21
CA LYS A 34 -0.58 20.05 -12.32
C LYS A 34 0.73 20.27 -13.05
N ASP A 35 1.13 21.52 -13.17
CA ASP A 35 2.48 21.87 -13.64
C ASP A 35 3.48 21.72 -12.48
N VAL A 36 4.65 21.16 -12.73
CA VAL A 36 5.66 20.82 -11.73
C VAL A 36 6.86 21.77 -11.90
N GLU A 37 7.07 22.63 -10.92
CA GLU A 37 8.30 23.40 -10.82
C GLU A 37 9.48 22.48 -10.45
N ASN A 38 10.63 22.67 -11.09
CA ASN A 38 11.83 21.87 -10.84
C ASN A 38 11.61 20.34 -11.03
N HIS A 39 10.81 19.97 -12.06
CA HIS A 39 10.55 18.58 -12.40
C HIS A 39 11.84 17.80 -12.67
N ARG A 40 11.78 16.47 -12.43
CA ARG A 40 12.88 15.54 -12.72
C ARG A 40 12.70 14.89 -14.08
N VAL A 41 11.48 14.47 -14.40
CA VAL A 41 11.12 13.72 -15.60
C VAL A 41 10.03 14.43 -16.39
N TRP A 42 8.92 14.79 -15.73
CA TRP A 42 7.76 15.38 -16.37
C TRP A 42 7.51 16.81 -15.92
N PRO A 43 7.36 17.77 -16.88
CA PRO A 43 7.08 19.17 -16.56
C PRO A 43 5.68 19.38 -16.01
N HIS A 44 4.81 18.39 -16.14
CA HIS A 44 3.47 18.35 -15.58
C HIS A 44 2.99 16.90 -15.48
N TYR A 45 1.92 16.69 -14.74
CA TYR A 45 1.13 15.47 -14.75
C TYR A 45 -0.36 15.79 -14.63
N TRP A 46 -1.17 14.82 -15.01
CA TRP A 46 -2.62 14.89 -14.89
C TRP A 46 -3.08 14.09 -13.68
N MET A 47 -4.26 14.41 -13.16
CA MET A 47 -4.94 13.63 -12.11
C MET A 47 -6.36 13.31 -12.55
N ILE A 48 -6.77 12.07 -12.36
CA ILE A 48 -8.13 11.59 -12.62
C ILE A 48 -8.76 11.21 -11.27
N SER A 49 -9.96 11.77 -10.97
CA SER A 49 -10.54 11.73 -9.62
C SER A 49 -11.84 10.92 -9.50
N ARG A 50 -12.63 10.77 -10.57
CA ARG A 50 -13.92 10.04 -10.54
C ARG A 50 -13.69 8.53 -10.57
N ALA A 51 -14.49 7.78 -9.80
CA ALA A 51 -14.39 6.34 -9.70
C ALA A 51 -14.50 5.60 -11.04
N ALA A 52 -15.43 6.03 -11.90
CA ALA A 52 -15.62 5.44 -13.24
C ALA A 52 -14.38 5.63 -14.11
N ASP A 53 -13.82 6.86 -14.16
CA ASP A 53 -12.67 7.18 -14.99
C ASP A 53 -11.39 6.48 -14.47
N VAL A 54 -11.22 6.41 -13.14
CA VAL A 54 -10.12 5.66 -12.50
C VAL A 54 -10.22 4.16 -12.83
N ASN A 55 -11.43 3.60 -12.77
CA ASN A 55 -11.65 2.19 -13.10
C ASN A 55 -11.34 1.88 -14.56
N ASP A 56 -11.80 2.73 -15.48
CA ASP A 56 -11.57 2.57 -16.91
C ASP A 56 -10.09 2.70 -17.26
N ALA A 57 -9.40 3.68 -16.66
CA ALA A 57 -7.96 3.86 -16.86
C ALA A 57 -7.15 2.67 -16.32
N LEU A 58 -7.55 2.08 -15.18
CA LEU A 58 -6.90 0.88 -14.61
C LEU A 58 -7.16 -0.37 -15.45
N SER A 59 -8.25 -0.41 -16.20
CA SER A 59 -8.63 -1.54 -17.05
C SER A 59 -7.97 -1.47 -18.43
N ASP A 60 -7.71 -0.27 -18.95
CA ASP A 60 -7.13 -0.05 -20.28
C ASP A 60 -5.60 0.18 -20.21
N TRP A 61 -4.86 -0.87 -19.87
CA TRP A 61 -3.40 -0.83 -19.80
C TRP A 61 -2.74 -0.45 -21.14
N LYS A 62 -3.39 -0.69 -22.28
CA LYS A 62 -2.89 -0.31 -23.60
C LYS A 62 -2.84 1.19 -23.81
N THR A 63 -3.75 1.91 -23.18
CA THR A 63 -3.79 3.38 -23.18
C THR A 63 -3.02 3.96 -22.00
N TYR A 64 -3.12 3.35 -20.82
CA TYR A 64 -2.53 3.81 -19.57
C TYR A 64 -1.48 2.80 -19.08
N SER A 65 -0.28 2.89 -19.64
CA SER A 65 0.84 1.98 -19.42
C SER A 65 1.52 2.19 -18.06
N SER A 66 2.02 1.11 -17.47
CA SER A 66 2.88 1.17 -16.28
C SER A 66 4.36 1.35 -16.61
N THR A 67 4.77 1.20 -17.87
CA THR A 67 6.20 1.21 -18.26
C THR A 67 6.87 2.59 -18.11
N GLY A 68 6.09 3.68 -18.11
CA GLY A 68 6.58 5.02 -17.80
C GLY A 68 6.71 5.33 -16.30
N GLY A 69 6.42 4.34 -15.45
CA GLY A 69 6.45 4.49 -13.99
C GLY A 69 5.08 4.65 -13.35
N THR A 70 5.01 4.24 -12.09
CA THR A 70 3.79 4.25 -11.28
C THR A 70 3.81 5.30 -10.16
N LEU A 71 4.94 6.01 -10.03
CA LEU A 71 5.14 7.13 -9.10
C LEU A 71 5.26 8.42 -9.92
N VAL A 72 4.69 9.49 -9.41
CA VAL A 72 4.72 10.81 -10.08
C VAL A 72 6.13 11.37 -10.08
N ASP A 73 6.55 11.92 -11.21
CA ASP A 73 7.84 12.58 -11.42
C ASP A 73 9.07 11.77 -10.94
N THR A 74 9.00 10.44 -11.09
CA THR A 74 10.07 9.52 -10.68
C THR A 74 10.66 8.83 -11.91
N ASP A 75 11.98 8.89 -12.04
CA ASP A 75 12.71 8.13 -13.07
C ASP A 75 12.84 6.67 -12.66
N VAL A 76 11.93 5.83 -13.16
CA VAL A 76 11.91 4.40 -12.85
C VAL A 76 13.08 3.62 -13.44
N SER A 77 13.84 4.21 -14.38
CA SER A 77 15.05 3.58 -14.92
C SER A 77 16.17 3.48 -13.89
N LEU A 78 16.09 4.27 -12.82
CA LEU A 78 17.02 4.22 -11.68
C LEU A 78 16.69 3.11 -10.67
N LEU A 79 15.52 2.48 -10.79
CA LEU A 79 15.05 1.43 -9.88
C LEU A 79 15.34 0.04 -10.47
N PRO A 80 15.51 -1.00 -9.63
CA PRO A 80 15.64 -2.37 -10.14
C PRO A 80 14.40 -2.76 -10.98
N PRO A 81 14.60 -3.41 -12.14
CA PRO A 81 13.48 -3.88 -12.97
C PRO A 81 12.58 -4.82 -12.19
N ASN A 82 11.28 -4.58 -12.23
CA ASN A 82 10.28 -5.46 -11.61
C ASN A 82 8.94 -5.37 -12.34
N MET A 83 8.06 -6.35 -12.11
CA MET A 83 6.77 -6.45 -12.80
C MET A 83 5.81 -5.28 -12.57
N PHE A 84 6.03 -4.46 -11.55
CA PHE A 84 5.19 -3.30 -11.24
C PHE A 84 5.24 -2.21 -12.31
N HIS A 85 6.37 -2.15 -13.05
CA HIS A 85 6.63 -1.23 -14.15
C HIS A 85 6.64 -1.93 -15.52
N MET A 86 5.89 -3.01 -15.66
CA MET A 86 5.79 -3.79 -16.91
C MET A 86 4.34 -3.86 -17.40
N ASP A 87 4.19 -4.03 -18.70
CA ASP A 87 2.93 -4.34 -19.35
C ASP A 87 2.95 -5.78 -19.93
N PRO A 88 1.80 -6.36 -20.31
CA PRO A 88 1.74 -7.63 -21.02
C PRO A 88 2.53 -7.59 -22.35
N PRO A 89 3.12 -8.74 -22.81
CA PRO A 89 2.89 -10.07 -22.27
C PRO A 89 3.73 -10.44 -21.03
N HIS A 90 4.91 -9.86 -20.88
CA HIS A 90 5.87 -10.28 -19.84
C HIS A 90 5.35 -10.07 -18.39
N HIS A 91 4.60 -8.98 -18.15
CA HIS A 91 3.90 -8.80 -16.88
C HIS A 91 3.01 -10.00 -16.53
N ASP A 92 2.16 -10.45 -17.47
CA ASP A 92 1.18 -11.51 -17.20
C ASP A 92 1.86 -12.86 -16.95
N GLU A 93 2.96 -13.11 -17.62
CA GLU A 93 3.80 -14.29 -17.47
C GLU A 93 4.37 -14.37 -16.04
N LEU A 94 5.06 -13.32 -15.61
CA LEU A 94 5.60 -13.23 -14.24
C LEU A 94 4.47 -13.30 -13.20
N ARG A 95 3.40 -12.54 -13.40
CA ARG A 95 2.25 -12.53 -12.48
C ARG A 95 1.61 -13.91 -12.33
N SER A 96 1.51 -14.68 -13.44
CA SER A 96 0.98 -16.04 -13.40
C SER A 96 1.79 -16.96 -12.50
N ILE A 97 3.12 -16.85 -12.54
CA ILE A 97 4.02 -17.63 -11.68
C ILE A 97 3.79 -17.26 -10.22
N LEU A 98 3.82 -15.97 -9.90
CA LEU A 98 3.71 -15.45 -8.55
C LEU A 98 2.36 -15.75 -7.90
N SER A 99 1.27 -15.68 -8.68
CA SER A 99 -0.07 -16.02 -8.21
C SER A 99 -0.21 -17.50 -7.82
N ARG A 100 0.54 -18.39 -8.46
CA ARG A 100 0.54 -19.83 -8.14
C ARG A 100 1.24 -20.16 -6.83
N VAL A 101 2.21 -19.37 -6.41
CA VAL A 101 2.95 -19.61 -5.16
C VAL A 101 2.33 -18.91 -3.95
N LEU A 102 1.55 -17.85 -4.14
CA LEU A 102 0.78 -17.15 -3.09
C LEU A 102 -0.62 -17.75 -2.91
N THR A 103 -0.67 -19.02 -2.54
CA THR A 103 -1.94 -19.74 -2.41
C THR A 103 -2.74 -19.32 -1.18
N PRO A 104 -4.09 -19.45 -1.18
CA PRO A 104 -4.92 -19.17 0.00
C PRO A 104 -4.48 -19.95 1.25
N LYS A 105 -4.06 -21.22 1.08
CA LYS A 105 -3.55 -22.03 2.18
C LYS A 105 -2.28 -21.45 2.79
N ARG A 106 -1.29 -21.07 1.96
CA ARG A 106 -0.04 -20.47 2.45
C ARG A 106 -0.31 -19.18 3.21
N ILE A 107 -1.24 -18.35 2.72
CA ILE A 107 -1.63 -17.11 3.39
C ILE A 107 -2.30 -17.41 4.73
N ALA A 108 -3.22 -18.37 4.79
CA ALA A 108 -3.87 -18.77 6.03
C ALA A 108 -2.87 -19.32 7.06
N ASP A 109 -1.86 -20.06 6.62
CA ASP A 109 -0.80 -20.63 7.49
C ASP A 109 0.07 -19.52 8.17
N LEU A 110 0.02 -18.25 7.72
CA LEU A 110 0.70 -17.12 8.36
C LEU A 110 -0.02 -16.62 9.62
N GLU A 111 -1.34 -16.77 9.70
CA GLU A 111 -2.18 -16.15 10.74
C GLU A 111 -1.73 -16.47 12.17
N PRO A 112 -1.45 -17.72 12.58
CA PRO A 112 -1.06 -18.02 13.96
C PRO A 112 0.20 -17.26 14.39
N ARG A 113 1.17 -17.11 13.48
CA ARG A 113 2.42 -16.42 13.77
C ARG A 113 2.27 -14.91 13.84
N ILE A 114 1.52 -14.33 12.90
CA ILE A 114 1.19 -12.89 12.91
C ILE A 114 0.44 -12.55 14.20
N ARG A 115 -0.56 -13.34 14.58
CA ARG A 115 -1.36 -13.14 15.79
C ARG A 115 -0.51 -13.23 17.05
N ALA A 116 0.29 -14.27 17.20
CA ALA A 116 1.16 -14.43 18.36
C ALA A 116 2.13 -13.25 18.50
N TYR A 117 2.68 -12.77 17.37
CA TYR A 117 3.58 -11.63 17.39
C TYR A 117 2.84 -10.32 17.70
N ALA A 118 1.67 -10.07 17.09
CA ALA A 118 0.88 -8.89 17.40
C ALA A 118 0.49 -8.81 18.89
N VAL A 119 0.07 -9.95 19.47
CA VAL A 119 -0.25 -10.03 20.90
C VAL A 119 0.99 -9.74 21.75
N SER A 120 2.14 -10.35 21.45
CA SER A 120 3.38 -10.10 22.22
C SER A 120 3.81 -8.63 22.21
N LEU A 121 3.66 -7.94 21.07
CA LEU A 121 3.96 -6.50 20.98
C LEU A 121 3.07 -5.65 21.90
N ILE A 122 1.82 -6.04 22.08
CA ILE A 122 0.88 -5.33 22.98
C ILE A 122 1.20 -5.68 24.44
N GLU A 123 1.41 -6.97 24.74
CA GLU A 123 1.71 -7.45 26.10
C GLU A 123 2.97 -6.81 26.68
N GLU A 124 4.01 -6.61 25.89
CA GLU A 124 5.24 -5.92 26.31
C GLU A 124 4.99 -4.47 26.77
N ARG A 125 3.84 -3.87 26.40
CA ARG A 125 3.50 -2.47 26.63
C ARG A 125 2.33 -2.27 27.59
N LEU A 126 1.71 -3.36 28.05
CA LEU A 126 0.57 -3.29 28.97
C LEU A 126 0.88 -2.47 30.22
N ALA A 127 2.06 -2.66 30.83
CA ALA A 127 2.45 -1.95 32.05
C ALA A 127 2.65 -0.44 31.83
N ALA A 128 2.95 0.00 30.61
CA ALA A 128 3.10 1.41 30.27
C ALA A 128 1.74 2.10 30.04
N GLY A 129 0.69 1.35 29.67
CA GLY A 129 -0.63 1.89 29.33
C GLY A 129 -0.66 2.76 28.08
N THR A 130 0.45 2.79 27.33
CA THR A 130 0.60 3.61 26.12
C THR A 130 1.69 3.04 25.20
N PHE A 131 1.53 3.25 23.89
CA PHE A 131 2.57 3.01 22.90
C PHE A 131 2.27 3.75 21.60
N ASP A 132 3.28 3.88 20.74
CA ASP A 132 3.12 4.39 19.38
C ASP A 132 2.60 3.29 18.45
N ALA A 133 1.35 3.43 17.99
CA ALA A 133 0.68 2.44 17.14
C ALA A 133 1.35 2.29 15.77
N SER A 134 2.06 3.30 15.26
CA SER A 134 2.81 3.24 14.01
C SER A 134 4.12 2.47 14.19
N THR A 135 5.04 3.02 14.97
CA THR A 135 6.43 2.54 15.05
C THR A 135 6.62 1.34 15.96
N GLN A 136 5.81 1.21 17.01
CA GLN A 136 5.95 0.15 18.00
C GLN A 136 5.00 -1.04 17.79
N PHE A 137 4.10 -0.94 16.80
CA PHE A 137 3.13 -1.99 16.50
C PHE A 137 2.98 -2.24 15.00
N ALA A 138 2.32 -1.34 14.25
CA ALA A 138 1.94 -1.57 12.87
C ALA A 138 3.13 -1.84 11.94
N GLN A 139 4.22 -1.09 12.10
CA GLN A 139 5.45 -1.23 11.32
C GLN A 139 6.11 -2.61 11.47
N LEU A 140 5.94 -3.25 12.62
CA LEU A 140 6.62 -4.50 12.95
C LEU A 140 5.93 -5.75 12.37
N ILE A 141 4.63 -5.68 12.08
CA ILE A 141 3.82 -6.81 11.63
C ILE A 141 4.21 -7.29 10.22
N PRO A 142 4.32 -6.41 9.20
CA PRO A 142 4.70 -6.86 7.85
C PRO A 142 6.10 -7.48 7.79
N THR A 143 7.03 -7.03 8.63
CA THR A 143 8.40 -7.61 8.65
C THR A 143 8.41 -9.06 9.13
N VAL A 144 7.61 -9.39 10.14
CA VAL A 144 7.44 -10.78 10.60
C VAL A 144 6.79 -11.64 9.51
N THR A 145 5.77 -11.11 8.85
CA THR A 145 5.10 -11.80 7.74
C THR A 145 6.07 -12.07 6.60
N MET A 146 6.85 -11.06 6.22
CA MET A 146 7.84 -11.15 5.16
C MET A 146 8.89 -12.21 5.44
N CYS A 147 9.51 -12.18 6.64
CA CYS A 147 10.48 -13.19 7.05
C CYS A 147 9.86 -14.60 7.05
N THR A 148 8.60 -14.73 7.48
CA THR A 148 7.91 -16.01 7.51
C THR A 148 7.58 -16.52 6.10
N LEU A 149 7.10 -15.64 5.22
CA LEU A 149 6.71 -15.98 3.85
C LEU A 149 7.91 -16.41 3.01
N MET A 150 9.05 -15.72 3.20
CA MET A 150 10.31 -15.97 2.47
C MET A 150 11.21 -17.00 3.13
N ASP A 151 10.78 -17.62 4.25
CA ASP A 151 11.59 -18.53 5.07
C ASP A 151 12.97 -17.95 5.44
N LEU A 152 12.94 -16.73 5.99
CA LEU A 152 14.13 -16.00 6.42
C LEU A 152 14.21 -15.97 7.96
N PRO A 153 15.43 -15.87 8.51
CA PRO A 153 15.62 -15.69 9.95
C PRO A 153 14.93 -14.42 10.46
N GLN A 154 14.28 -14.50 11.62
CA GLN A 154 13.63 -13.35 12.23
C GLN A 154 14.60 -12.23 12.67
N THR A 155 15.90 -12.54 12.72
CA THR A 155 16.99 -11.58 12.95
C THR A 155 17.18 -10.58 11.80
N GLU A 156 16.66 -10.87 10.61
CA GLU A 156 16.71 -9.96 9.46
C GLU A 156 15.73 -8.78 9.56
N ARG A 157 14.75 -8.84 10.49
CA ARG A 157 13.69 -7.82 10.62
C ARG A 157 14.20 -6.40 10.78
N GLU A 158 15.21 -6.19 11.62
CA GLU A 158 15.77 -4.84 11.86
C GLU A 158 16.38 -4.25 10.59
N LYS A 159 17.07 -5.07 9.81
CA LYS A 159 17.62 -4.67 8.52
C LYS A 159 16.50 -4.29 7.52
N PHE A 160 15.46 -5.11 7.46
CA PHE A 160 14.31 -4.85 6.57
C PHE A 160 13.58 -3.57 6.95
N LEU A 161 13.40 -3.31 8.25
CA LEU A 161 12.84 -2.06 8.73
C LEU A 161 13.72 -0.87 8.34
N GLN A 162 15.04 -0.98 8.49
CA GLN A 162 15.96 0.10 8.15
C GLN A 162 15.92 0.41 6.65
N TRP A 163 15.96 -0.60 5.79
CA TRP A 163 15.82 -0.39 4.35
C TRP A 163 14.50 0.26 3.97
N ASN A 164 13.39 -0.15 4.59
CA ASN A 164 12.11 0.46 4.33
C ASN A 164 12.08 1.94 4.72
N LEU A 165 12.68 2.31 5.84
CA LEU A 165 12.81 3.72 6.26
C LEU A 165 13.69 4.51 5.29
N ASP A 166 14.79 3.92 4.83
CA ASP A 166 15.76 4.58 3.95
C ASP A 166 15.26 4.70 2.50
N THR A 167 14.34 3.84 2.07
CA THR A 167 13.73 3.85 0.73
C THR A 167 12.37 4.55 0.74
N LEU A 168 11.31 3.84 1.06
CA LEU A 168 9.94 4.33 1.02
C LEU A 168 9.57 5.27 2.18
N GLY A 169 10.38 5.32 3.24
CA GLY A 169 10.29 6.34 4.29
C GLY A 169 10.93 7.67 3.92
N ALA A 170 11.75 7.70 2.87
CA ALA A 170 12.41 8.93 2.42
C ALA A 170 11.46 9.78 1.58
N ALA A 171 11.48 11.10 1.78
CA ALA A 171 10.72 12.05 0.96
C ALA A 171 11.17 12.06 -0.52
N ASP A 172 12.35 11.53 -0.80
CA ASP A 172 12.95 11.39 -2.12
C ASP A 172 13.50 9.98 -2.31
N PHE A 173 12.80 9.16 -3.11
CA PHE A 173 13.16 7.79 -3.46
C PHE A 173 14.49 7.66 -4.22
N THR A 174 15.01 8.76 -4.76
CA THR A 174 16.27 8.83 -5.49
C THR A 174 17.36 9.58 -4.71
N SER A 175 17.13 9.87 -3.43
CA SER A 175 18.16 10.43 -2.55
C SER A 175 19.37 9.49 -2.44
N PRO A 176 20.57 10.00 -2.14
CA PRO A 176 21.75 9.15 -1.95
C PRO A 176 21.55 8.04 -0.92
N THR A 177 20.79 8.31 0.15
CA THR A 177 20.43 7.30 1.18
C THR A 177 19.52 6.24 0.58
N ALA A 178 18.48 6.61 -0.13
CA ALA A 178 17.55 5.69 -0.77
C ALA A 178 18.27 4.82 -1.83
N LEU A 179 19.07 5.42 -2.70
CA LEU A 179 19.83 4.70 -3.73
C LEU A 179 20.82 3.70 -3.11
N LYS A 180 21.46 4.06 -1.99
CA LYS A 180 22.33 3.13 -1.25
C LYS A 180 21.53 1.95 -0.72
N ALA A 181 20.40 2.20 -0.05
CA ALA A 181 19.52 1.16 0.50
C ALA A 181 18.98 0.22 -0.60
N TRP A 182 18.56 0.77 -1.76
CA TRP A 182 18.17 -0.01 -2.93
C TRP A 182 19.30 -0.93 -3.41
N GLY A 183 20.54 -0.43 -3.47
CA GLY A 183 21.71 -1.23 -3.86
C GLY A 183 22.04 -2.34 -2.88
N GLU A 184 21.97 -2.07 -1.57
CA GLU A 184 22.19 -3.07 -0.52
C GLU A 184 21.11 -4.17 -0.55
N MET A 185 19.86 -3.78 -0.78
CA MET A 185 18.72 -4.69 -0.87
C MET A 185 18.82 -5.58 -2.12
N ASP A 186 19.14 -5.02 -3.29
CA ASP A 186 19.35 -5.80 -4.52
C ASP A 186 20.48 -6.83 -4.31
N ALA A 187 21.61 -6.42 -3.74
CA ALA A 187 22.72 -7.33 -3.44
C ALA A 187 22.32 -8.45 -2.47
N TYR A 188 21.52 -8.14 -1.45
CA TYR A 188 21.01 -9.12 -0.50
C TYR A 188 20.12 -10.16 -1.19
N TRP A 189 19.13 -9.70 -1.99
CA TRP A 189 18.20 -10.62 -2.66
C TRP A 189 18.91 -11.48 -3.71
N ARG A 190 19.87 -10.95 -4.46
CA ARG A 190 20.73 -11.74 -5.37
C ARG A 190 21.48 -12.85 -4.62
N ASN A 191 22.00 -12.56 -3.44
CA ASN A 191 22.69 -13.57 -2.62
C ASN A 191 21.73 -14.65 -2.11
N ILE A 192 20.53 -14.28 -1.65
CA ILE A 192 19.50 -15.23 -1.21
C ILE A 192 19.04 -16.11 -2.37
N VAL A 193 18.76 -15.55 -3.53
CA VAL A 193 18.35 -16.27 -4.74
C VAL A 193 19.42 -17.30 -5.14
N LYS A 194 20.68 -16.90 -5.20
CA LYS A 194 21.80 -17.80 -5.50
C LYS A 194 21.94 -18.93 -4.48
N ASP A 195 21.77 -18.62 -3.18
CA ASP A 195 21.81 -19.62 -2.12
C ASP A 195 20.68 -20.65 -2.27
N ARG A 196 19.45 -20.18 -2.51
CA ARG A 196 18.27 -21.05 -2.70
C ARG A 196 18.38 -21.95 -3.92
N ARG A 197 18.88 -21.44 -5.04
CA ARG A 197 19.13 -22.23 -6.25
C ARG A 197 20.09 -23.39 -5.99
N ASN A 198 21.06 -23.20 -5.13
CA ASN A 198 22.05 -24.22 -4.77
C ASN A 198 21.54 -25.24 -3.72
N ARG A 199 20.60 -24.85 -2.86
CA ARG A 199 20.15 -25.70 -1.72
C ARG A 199 18.92 -26.55 -2.02
N GLY A 200 18.09 -26.18 -3.01
CA GLY A 200 16.89 -26.94 -3.36
C GLY A 200 15.86 -26.97 -2.22
N THR A 201 15.66 -25.86 -1.50
CA THR A 201 14.64 -25.72 -0.44
C THR A 201 13.22 -25.71 -1.01
N LYS A 202 12.20 -25.69 -0.14
CA LYS A 202 10.77 -25.67 -0.57
C LYS A 202 10.06 -24.37 -0.20
N ASP A 203 10.84 -23.31 0.12
CA ASP A 203 10.29 -21.99 0.43
C ASP A 203 9.70 -21.28 -0.80
N LEU A 204 9.17 -20.08 -0.61
CA LEU A 204 8.56 -19.29 -1.68
C LEU A 204 9.55 -19.00 -2.81
N ILE A 205 10.78 -18.59 -2.47
CA ILE A 205 11.82 -18.20 -3.44
C ILE A 205 12.21 -19.43 -4.28
N SER A 206 12.43 -20.59 -3.64
CA SER A 206 12.75 -21.84 -4.34
C SER A 206 11.64 -22.26 -5.30
N GLN A 207 10.35 -22.09 -4.93
CA GLN A 207 9.24 -22.39 -5.83
C GLN A 207 9.15 -21.46 -7.03
N ILE A 208 9.55 -20.18 -6.87
CA ILE A 208 9.65 -19.25 -8.00
C ILE A 208 10.82 -19.64 -8.90
N LEU A 209 11.96 -20.04 -8.32
CA LEU A 209 13.12 -20.51 -9.06
C LEU A 209 12.88 -21.81 -9.86
N ASP A 210 12.00 -22.68 -9.36
CA ASP A 210 11.60 -23.91 -10.01
C ASP A 210 10.50 -23.69 -11.06
N ALA A 211 9.85 -22.54 -11.06
CA ALA A 211 8.83 -22.23 -12.04
C ALA A 211 9.45 -21.97 -13.41
N GLN A 212 8.73 -22.39 -14.46
CA GLN A 212 9.17 -22.25 -15.84
C GLN A 212 8.25 -21.30 -16.60
N LEU A 213 8.89 -20.50 -17.42
CA LEU A 213 8.28 -19.67 -18.44
C LEU A 213 8.76 -20.18 -19.81
N GLU A 214 7.83 -20.57 -20.69
CA GLU A 214 8.14 -21.15 -22.01
C GLU A 214 9.13 -22.33 -21.99
N GLY A 215 9.18 -23.06 -20.86
CA GLY A 215 10.07 -24.21 -20.66
C GLY A 215 11.46 -23.86 -20.09
N GLU A 216 11.72 -22.59 -19.85
CA GLU A 216 12.94 -22.11 -19.20
C GLU A 216 12.66 -21.58 -17.77
N ASN A 217 13.62 -21.73 -16.89
CA ASN A 217 13.52 -21.18 -15.52
C ASN A 217 13.74 -19.68 -15.58
N LEU A 218 13.11 -18.94 -14.64
CA LEU A 218 13.34 -17.50 -14.50
C LEU A 218 14.82 -17.20 -14.20
N ALA A 219 15.31 -16.11 -14.75
CA ALA A 219 16.65 -15.60 -14.44
C ALA A 219 16.76 -15.18 -12.97
N ASP A 220 17.95 -15.28 -12.39
CA ASP A 220 18.19 -14.88 -10.99
C ASP A 220 17.85 -13.42 -10.74
N GLU A 221 18.05 -12.55 -11.74
CA GLU A 221 17.71 -11.13 -11.73
C GLU A 221 16.20 -10.90 -11.61
N GLU A 222 15.39 -11.67 -12.34
CA GLU A 222 13.92 -11.56 -12.28
C GLU A 222 13.38 -11.99 -10.92
N VAL A 223 13.92 -13.09 -10.39
CA VAL A 223 13.53 -13.58 -9.06
C VAL A 223 13.98 -12.61 -7.97
N SER A 224 15.17 -12.06 -8.06
CA SER A 224 15.71 -11.06 -7.15
C SER A 224 14.89 -9.75 -7.20
N GLY A 225 14.58 -9.26 -8.40
CA GLY A 225 13.70 -8.09 -8.60
C GLY A 225 12.31 -8.30 -8.00
N PHE A 226 11.77 -9.52 -8.11
CA PHE A 226 10.51 -9.85 -7.44
C PHE A 226 10.64 -9.85 -5.90
N CYS A 227 11.71 -10.41 -5.34
CA CYS A 227 11.92 -10.38 -3.88
C CYS A 227 12.03 -8.95 -3.36
N SER A 228 12.75 -8.08 -4.08
CA SER A 228 12.81 -6.64 -3.78
C SER A 228 11.44 -5.99 -3.82
N LEU A 229 10.67 -6.22 -4.89
CA LEU A 229 9.31 -5.68 -5.04
C LEU A 229 8.40 -6.15 -3.90
N LEU A 230 8.44 -7.44 -3.55
CA LEU A 230 7.61 -7.97 -2.48
C LEU A 230 7.99 -7.36 -1.13
N HIS A 231 9.28 -7.16 -0.88
CA HIS A 231 9.77 -6.48 0.32
C HIS A 231 9.18 -5.07 0.43
N ASP A 232 9.39 -4.24 -0.57
CA ASP A 232 8.99 -2.82 -0.52
C ASP A 232 7.48 -2.64 -0.49
N ALA A 233 6.77 -3.34 -1.37
CA ALA A 233 5.33 -3.20 -1.48
C ALA A 233 4.59 -3.66 -0.22
N SER A 234 5.12 -4.66 0.51
CA SER A 234 4.45 -5.24 1.67
C SER A 234 4.57 -4.41 2.94
N GLN A 235 5.68 -3.66 3.12
CA GLN A 235 5.99 -3.03 4.39
C GLN A 235 5.13 -1.78 4.66
N ASN A 236 5.37 -0.74 3.88
CA ASN A 236 4.84 0.60 4.14
C ASN A 236 3.31 0.67 3.94
N THR A 237 2.79 0.00 2.92
CA THR A 237 1.36 0.01 2.63
C THR A 237 0.53 -0.65 3.73
N THR A 238 0.99 -1.79 4.23
CA THR A 238 0.30 -2.52 5.31
C THR A 238 0.46 -1.83 6.66
N MET A 239 1.66 -1.31 6.98
CA MET A 239 1.87 -0.46 8.15
C MET A 239 0.87 0.69 8.16
N ASN A 240 0.78 1.43 7.06
CA ASN A 240 -0.14 2.57 6.93
C ASN A 240 -1.61 2.15 7.00
N MET A 241 -1.98 0.99 6.45
CA MET A 241 -3.34 0.46 6.57
C MET A 241 -3.69 0.18 8.03
N ILE A 242 -2.83 -0.54 8.77
CA ILE A 242 -3.05 -0.88 10.18
C ILE A 242 -3.11 0.40 11.04
N THR A 243 -2.14 1.30 10.88
CA THR A 243 -2.08 2.55 11.68
C THR A 243 -3.29 3.43 11.40
N ASN A 244 -3.65 3.65 10.12
CA ASN A 244 -4.83 4.46 9.79
C ASN A 244 -6.13 3.81 10.27
N ALA A 245 -6.24 2.47 10.26
CA ALA A 245 -7.40 1.78 10.83
C ALA A 245 -7.50 1.98 12.35
N ILE A 246 -6.38 1.95 13.08
CA ILE A 246 -6.34 2.25 14.52
C ILE A 246 -6.80 3.70 14.79
N ILE A 247 -6.29 4.67 14.02
CA ILE A 247 -6.66 6.08 14.12
C ILE A 247 -8.16 6.27 13.84
N VAL A 248 -8.66 5.69 12.78
CA VAL A 248 -10.09 5.82 12.42
C VAL A 248 -10.97 5.16 13.48
N LEU A 249 -10.63 3.97 13.96
CA LEU A 249 -11.38 3.31 15.01
C LEU A 249 -11.29 4.04 16.35
N SER A 250 -10.24 4.82 16.62
CA SER A 250 -10.18 5.75 17.76
C SER A 250 -11.19 6.89 17.63
N ARG A 251 -11.31 7.46 16.42
CA ARG A 251 -12.25 8.57 16.11
C ARG A 251 -13.72 8.13 16.05
N TYR A 252 -13.96 6.83 15.84
CA TYR A 252 -15.28 6.23 15.76
C TYR A 252 -15.47 5.13 16.84
N PRO A 253 -15.48 5.50 18.15
CA PRO A 253 -15.49 4.53 19.25
C PRO A 253 -16.73 3.63 19.23
N ASP A 254 -17.88 4.12 18.74
CA ASP A 254 -19.09 3.30 18.61
C ASP A 254 -18.92 2.20 17.55
N GLN A 255 -18.28 2.50 16.43
CA GLN A 255 -17.97 1.51 15.39
C GLN A 255 -16.94 0.49 15.92
N ARG A 256 -15.92 0.95 16.67
CA ARG A 256 -14.94 0.08 17.32
C ARG A 256 -15.59 -0.89 18.29
N ARG A 257 -16.47 -0.39 19.17
CA ARG A 257 -17.24 -1.20 20.14
C ARG A 257 -18.11 -2.23 19.41
N LYS A 258 -18.83 -1.80 18.37
CA LYS A 258 -19.66 -2.67 17.55
C LYS A 258 -18.83 -3.82 16.93
N LEU A 259 -17.64 -3.53 16.42
CA LEU A 259 -16.73 -4.52 15.85
C LEU A 259 -16.22 -5.51 16.90
N LYS A 260 -15.94 -5.05 18.13
CA LYS A 260 -15.52 -5.90 19.25
C LYS A 260 -16.64 -6.86 19.69
N GLU A 261 -17.87 -6.35 19.77
CA GLU A 261 -19.03 -7.13 20.24
C GLU A 261 -19.58 -8.09 19.20
N ASN A 262 -19.33 -7.86 17.89
CA ASN A 262 -19.89 -8.64 16.78
C ASN A 262 -18.77 -9.10 15.83
N PRO A 263 -18.07 -10.19 16.14
CA PRO A 263 -16.96 -10.70 15.30
C PRO A 263 -17.36 -11.05 13.85
N GLU A 264 -18.65 -11.32 13.58
CA GLU A 264 -19.16 -11.57 12.25
C GLU A 264 -19.08 -10.37 11.30
N LEU A 265 -18.98 -9.15 11.86
CA LEU A 265 -18.80 -7.92 11.05
C LEU A 265 -17.46 -7.84 10.36
N TRP A 266 -16.47 -8.65 10.72
CA TRP A 266 -15.14 -8.58 10.09
C TRP A 266 -15.17 -8.72 8.57
N SER A 267 -16.14 -9.44 8.03
CA SER A 267 -16.28 -9.60 6.57
C SER A 267 -16.63 -8.31 5.84
N THR A 268 -17.40 -7.40 6.47
CA THR A 268 -17.76 -6.09 5.91
C THR A 268 -16.84 -5.00 6.42
N ALA A 269 -16.52 -5.02 7.71
CA ALA A 269 -15.71 -4.02 8.38
C ALA A 269 -14.32 -3.85 7.77
N LEU A 270 -13.66 -4.95 7.40
CA LEU A 270 -12.34 -4.90 6.78
C LEU A 270 -12.39 -4.19 5.41
N GLU A 271 -13.37 -4.51 4.57
CA GLU A 271 -13.53 -3.86 3.26
C GLU A 271 -13.90 -2.38 3.39
N GLU A 272 -14.72 -2.04 4.38
CA GLU A 272 -15.04 -0.63 4.65
C GLU A 272 -13.82 0.14 5.21
N LEU A 273 -13.04 -0.44 6.12
CA LEU A 273 -11.80 0.17 6.59
C LEU A 273 -10.81 0.38 5.43
N LEU A 274 -10.63 -0.62 4.55
CA LEU A 274 -9.80 -0.50 3.35
C LEU A 274 -10.26 0.64 2.46
N ARG A 275 -11.56 0.71 2.16
CA ARG A 275 -12.16 1.80 1.38
C ARG A 275 -11.90 3.16 2.02
N PHE A 276 -12.25 3.28 3.30
CA PHE A 276 -12.29 4.55 4.03
C PHE A 276 -10.90 5.16 4.24
N VAL A 277 -9.88 4.33 4.53
CA VAL A 277 -8.53 4.86 4.80
C VAL A 277 -7.64 4.93 3.57
N SER A 278 -7.84 4.04 2.58
CA SER A 278 -7.07 4.00 1.32
C SER A 278 -5.59 4.35 1.50
N PRO A 279 -4.75 3.45 2.06
CA PRO A 279 -3.36 3.80 2.38
C PRO A 279 -2.58 4.26 1.14
N VAL A 280 -2.84 3.68 -0.03
CA VAL A 280 -2.35 4.18 -1.33
C VAL A 280 -3.42 5.11 -1.91
N GLN A 281 -3.09 6.40 -2.00
CA GLN A 281 -4.01 7.43 -2.48
C GLN A 281 -4.13 7.44 -4.01
N GLY A 282 -3.13 6.95 -4.73
CA GLY A 282 -3.14 6.85 -6.17
C GLY A 282 -1.83 6.30 -6.72
N LEU A 283 -1.85 5.83 -7.95
CA LEU A 283 -0.66 5.43 -8.71
C LEU A 283 -0.71 6.04 -10.11
N ALA A 284 0.47 6.37 -10.62
CA ALA A 284 0.59 6.97 -11.94
C ALA A 284 0.57 5.92 -13.06
N ARG A 285 0.25 6.40 -14.25
CA ARG A 285 0.37 5.71 -15.53
C ARG A 285 0.90 6.69 -16.57
N MET A 286 1.40 6.18 -17.67
CA MET A 286 1.77 6.98 -18.83
C MET A 286 0.77 6.74 -19.97
N THR A 287 0.29 7.80 -20.59
CA THR A 287 -0.60 7.69 -21.75
C THR A 287 0.18 7.24 -22.98
N MET A 288 -0.27 6.20 -23.66
CA MET A 288 0.37 5.66 -24.88
C MET A 288 -0.16 6.29 -26.17
N ARG A 289 -1.22 7.10 -26.05
CA ARG A 289 -1.86 7.86 -27.13
C ARG A 289 -2.55 9.09 -26.56
N ASP A 290 -2.95 10.01 -27.43
CA ASP A 290 -3.81 11.13 -27.02
C ASP A 290 -5.13 10.59 -26.44
N VAL A 291 -5.53 11.11 -25.29
CA VAL A 291 -6.77 10.76 -24.58
C VAL A 291 -7.59 12.02 -24.36
N GLU A 292 -8.82 12.00 -24.87
CA GLU A 292 -9.80 13.05 -24.59
C GLU A 292 -10.75 12.56 -23.47
N LEU A 293 -10.80 13.29 -22.36
CA LEU A 293 -11.64 12.98 -21.20
C LEU A 293 -12.18 14.27 -20.59
N HIS A 294 -13.50 14.37 -20.43
CA HIS A 294 -14.20 15.56 -19.90
C HIS A 294 -13.81 16.89 -20.59
N GLY A 295 -13.59 16.85 -21.91
CA GLY A 295 -13.22 18.04 -22.70
C GLY A 295 -11.76 18.47 -22.57
N VAL A 296 -10.93 17.67 -21.93
CA VAL A 296 -9.48 17.88 -21.77
C VAL A 296 -8.74 16.83 -22.59
N THR A 297 -7.65 17.22 -23.26
CA THR A 297 -6.78 16.28 -24.01
C THR A 297 -5.46 16.11 -23.28
N MET A 298 -5.23 14.90 -22.78
CA MET A 298 -3.91 14.43 -22.33
C MET A 298 -3.15 13.89 -23.54
N LYS A 299 -1.89 14.25 -23.68
CA LYS A 299 -1.08 13.84 -24.84
C LYS A 299 -0.39 12.50 -24.61
N ALA A 300 -0.09 11.79 -25.68
CA ALA A 300 0.76 10.60 -25.63
C ALA A 300 2.09 10.94 -24.93
N GLY A 301 2.47 10.13 -23.91
CA GLY A 301 3.64 10.36 -23.07
C GLY A 301 3.38 11.19 -21.82
N ASP A 302 2.18 11.74 -21.62
CA ASP A 302 1.82 12.41 -20.37
C ASP A 302 1.70 11.42 -19.22
N GLN A 303 2.10 11.85 -18.02
CA GLN A 303 1.88 11.09 -16.80
C GLN A 303 0.51 11.42 -16.20
N VAL A 304 -0.21 10.41 -15.74
CA VAL A 304 -1.56 10.51 -15.18
C VAL A 304 -1.63 9.81 -13.83
N LEU A 305 -1.89 10.54 -12.76
CA LEU A 305 -2.14 10.00 -11.42
C LEU A 305 -3.60 9.61 -11.28
N LEU A 306 -3.85 8.34 -11.03
CA LEU A 306 -5.19 7.79 -10.81
C LEU A 306 -5.49 7.84 -9.31
N LEU A 307 -6.44 8.68 -8.88
CA LEU A 307 -6.69 8.96 -7.46
C LEU A 307 -7.61 7.90 -6.83
N TYR A 308 -7.03 6.81 -6.32
CA TYR A 308 -7.76 5.73 -5.64
C TYR A 308 -8.51 6.19 -4.40
N GLY A 309 -7.87 7.08 -3.59
CA GLY A 309 -8.50 7.67 -2.42
C GLY A 309 -9.74 8.48 -2.78
N SER A 310 -9.70 9.22 -3.90
CA SER A 310 -10.86 9.93 -4.42
C SER A 310 -11.96 8.98 -4.91
N ALA A 311 -11.60 7.95 -5.69
CA ALA A 311 -12.55 6.95 -6.20
C ALA A 311 -13.26 6.19 -5.06
N ASN A 312 -12.55 5.91 -3.96
CA ASN A 312 -13.11 5.26 -2.78
C ASN A 312 -14.06 6.16 -1.95
N HIS A 313 -14.06 7.46 -2.22
CA HIS A 313 -14.96 8.44 -1.61
C HIS A 313 -15.92 9.07 -2.64
N ASP A 314 -16.11 8.42 -3.81
CA ASP A 314 -17.02 8.92 -4.85
C ASP A 314 -18.48 8.66 -4.46
N GLU A 315 -19.22 9.74 -4.30
CA GLU A 315 -20.65 9.75 -3.94
C GLU A 315 -21.57 9.12 -4.99
N THR A 316 -21.08 8.93 -6.21
CA THR A 316 -21.82 8.21 -7.26
C THR A 316 -21.77 6.69 -7.07
N VAL A 317 -20.83 6.20 -6.24
CA VAL A 317 -20.63 4.78 -5.94
C VAL A 317 -21.00 4.45 -4.50
N PHE A 318 -20.70 5.33 -3.56
CA PHE A 318 -20.90 5.12 -2.14
C PHE A 318 -21.83 6.18 -1.55
N GLU A 319 -22.94 5.76 -0.98
CA GLU A 319 -23.81 6.66 -0.22
C GLU A 319 -23.10 7.13 1.04
N ASN A 320 -23.08 8.45 1.31
CA ASN A 320 -22.37 9.06 2.44
C ASN A 320 -20.91 8.55 2.56
N PRO A 321 -20.05 8.76 1.53
CA PRO A 321 -18.73 8.13 1.44
C PRO A 321 -17.78 8.53 2.57
N ASP A 322 -17.97 9.70 3.17
CA ASP A 322 -17.13 10.26 4.24
C ASP A 322 -17.58 9.84 5.65
N VAL A 323 -18.58 8.96 5.74
CA VAL A 323 -19.03 8.36 7.00
C VAL A 323 -18.56 6.91 7.08
N LEU A 324 -17.83 6.57 8.15
CA LEU A 324 -17.43 5.19 8.41
C LEU A 324 -18.65 4.37 8.85
N ASP A 325 -18.94 3.32 8.12
CA ASP A 325 -19.99 2.36 8.42
C ASP A 325 -19.47 0.93 8.24
N LEU A 326 -19.11 0.27 9.33
CA LEU A 326 -18.53 -1.08 9.31
C LEU A 326 -19.53 -2.17 8.84
N GLU A 327 -20.81 -1.85 8.73
CA GLU A 327 -21.84 -2.72 8.15
C GLU A 327 -22.03 -2.50 6.65
N ARG A 328 -21.38 -1.47 6.07
CA ARG A 328 -21.44 -1.18 4.65
C ARG A 328 -21.02 -2.38 3.82
N LYS A 329 -21.86 -2.79 2.89
CA LYS A 329 -21.56 -3.84 1.91
C LYS A 329 -20.75 -3.28 0.76
N VAL A 330 -19.45 -3.15 0.92
CA VAL A 330 -18.53 -2.70 -0.11
C VAL A 330 -18.40 -3.78 -1.18
N LYS A 331 -18.99 -3.55 -2.36
CA LYS A 331 -18.93 -4.49 -3.50
C LYS A 331 -17.63 -4.33 -4.29
N THR A 332 -17.10 -3.12 -4.36
CA THR A 332 -15.84 -2.79 -5.02
C THR A 332 -15.19 -1.64 -4.29
N ASN A 333 -13.88 -1.60 -4.28
CA ASN A 333 -13.07 -0.46 -3.88
C ASN A 333 -11.75 -0.47 -4.67
N TRP A 334 -11.06 0.65 -4.71
CA TRP A 334 -9.82 0.83 -5.48
C TRP A 334 -8.57 0.81 -4.61
N THR A 335 -8.67 0.45 -3.34
CA THR A 335 -7.53 0.40 -2.40
C THR A 335 -6.39 -0.48 -2.90
N PHE A 336 -6.74 -1.55 -3.58
CA PHE A 336 -5.80 -2.48 -4.21
C PHE A 336 -5.63 -2.27 -5.72
N GLY A 337 -6.10 -1.15 -6.26
CA GLY A 337 -6.17 -0.91 -7.69
C GLY A 337 -7.21 -1.77 -8.40
N HIS A 338 -7.07 -1.90 -9.72
CA HIS A 338 -7.94 -2.72 -10.58
C HIS A 338 -7.16 -3.21 -11.80
N GLY A 339 -7.75 -4.12 -12.61
CA GLY A 339 -7.16 -4.61 -13.86
C GLY A 339 -5.94 -5.51 -13.65
N ILE A 340 -5.03 -5.48 -14.62
CA ILE A 340 -3.87 -6.39 -14.65
C ILE A 340 -2.93 -6.21 -13.46
N HIS A 341 -2.82 -4.99 -12.92
CA HIS A 341 -2.01 -4.66 -11.74
C HIS A 341 -2.77 -4.71 -10.41
N TYR A 342 -3.95 -5.33 -10.35
CA TYR A 342 -4.64 -5.54 -9.07
C TYR A 342 -3.68 -6.16 -8.05
N CYS A 343 -3.59 -5.62 -6.84
CA CYS A 343 -2.56 -5.96 -5.86
C CYS A 343 -2.41 -7.47 -5.65
N LEU A 344 -1.21 -7.99 -5.89
CA LEU A 344 -0.88 -9.40 -5.70
C LEU A 344 -0.95 -9.81 -4.22
N GLY A 345 -0.50 -8.91 -3.31
CA GLY A 345 -0.48 -9.11 -1.86
C GLY A 345 -1.80 -8.84 -1.15
N ASN A 346 -2.89 -8.56 -1.87
CA ASN A 346 -4.15 -8.11 -1.29
C ASN A 346 -4.72 -9.02 -0.19
N ALA A 347 -4.55 -10.33 -0.30
CA ALA A 347 -5.02 -11.30 0.69
C ALA A 347 -4.14 -11.32 1.95
N VAL A 348 -2.82 -11.10 1.80
CA VAL A 348 -1.87 -10.97 2.92
C VAL A 348 -2.16 -9.69 3.69
N ALA A 349 -2.31 -8.56 3.01
CA ALA A 349 -2.60 -7.26 3.63
C ALA A 349 -3.94 -7.29 4.40
N ARG A 350 -4.97 -7.95 3.85
CA ARG A 350 -6.24 -8.17 4.57
C ARG A 350 -6.06 -9.00 5.83
N LEU A 351 -5.29 -10.07 5.74
CA LEU A 351 -4.99 -10.94 6.88
C LEU A 351 -4.26 -10.15 7.98
N GLU A 352 -3.19 -9.46 7.64
CA GLU A 352 -2.38 -8.68 8.57
C GLU A 352 -3.21 -7.60 9.27
N THR A 353 -3.96 -6.81 8.49
CA THR A 353 -4.83 -5.75 9.03
C THR A 353 -5.86 -6.33 9.99
N ARG A 354 -6.58 -7.38 9.58
CA ARG A 354 -7.59 -8.02 10.43
C ARG A 354 -6.98 -8.55 11.72
N VAL A 355 -5.89 -9.28 11.63
CA VAL A 355 -5.24 -9.91 12.79
C VAL A 355 -4.67 -8.88 13.74
N ALA A 356 -4.07 -7.80 13.22
CA ALA A 356 -3.54 -6.71 14.04
C ALA A 356 -4.64 -6.00 14.85
N ILE A 357 -5.73 -5.62 14.19
CA ILE A 357 -6.84 -4.92 14.86
C ILE A 357 -7.57 -5.87 15.81
N GLN A 358 -7.76 -7.15 15.47
CA GLN A 358 -8.30 -8.16 16.39
C GLN A 358 -7.44 -8.30 17.63
N ALA A 359 -6.11 -8.38 17.48
CA ALA A 359 -5.20 -8.49 18.62
C ALA A 359 -5.33 -7.30 19.58
N LEU A 360 -5.49 -6.07 19.05
CA LEU A 360 -5.75 -4.87 19.87
C LEU A 360 -7.10 -4.97 20.62
N LEU A 361 -8.17 -5.28 19.91
CA LEU A 361 -9.51 -5.38 20.48
C LEU A 361 -9.59 -6.47 21.56
N ASP A 362 -8.93 -7.61 21.35
CA ASP A 362 -8.93 -8.75 22.26
C ASP A 362 -8.05 -8.50 23.50
N THR A 363 -6.94 -7.75 23.35
CA THR A 363 -5.95 -7.59 24.43
C THR A 363 -6.19 -6.34 25.27
N ILE A 364 -6.43 -5.18 24.65
CA ILE A 364 -6.64 -3.91 25.36
C ILE A 364 -8.10 -3.43 25.29
N GLY A 365 -8.81 -3.83 24.27
CA GLY A 365 -10.24 -3.58 24.11
C GLY A 365 -10.59 -2.19 23.64
N ASP A 366 -10.12 -1.17 24.32
CA ASP A 366 -10.38 0.23 24.03
C ASP A 366 -9.10 1.06 24.10
N TRP A 367 -9.02 2.13 23.32
CA TRP A 367 -7.85 3.03 23.31
C TRP A 367 -8.24 4.44 22.88
N GLU A 368 -7.42 5.41 23.26
CA GLU A 368 -7.52 6.79 22.83
C GLU A 368 -6.27 7.20 22.05
N LEU A 369 -6.46 7.96 20.99
CA LEU A 369 -5.37 8.55 20.20
C LEU A 369 -4.99 9.90 20.76
N ASP A 370 -3.70 10.16 20.93
CA ASP A 370 -3.22 11.52 21.16
C ASP A 370 -3.14 12.27 19.81
N GLU A 371 -4.23 12.96 19.49
CA GLU A 371 -4.33 13.75 18.24
C GLU A 371 -3.28 14.87 18.17
N SER A 372 -2.76 15.35 19.31
CA SER A 372 -1.78 16.44 19.35
C SER A 372 -0.36 15.97 19.00
N ALA A 373 -0.11 14.68 19.15
CA ALA A 373 1.17 14.03 18.83
C ALA A 373 1.10 13.18 17.56
N LEU A 374 -0.02 13.24 16.83
CA LEU A 374 -0.16 12.56 15.55
C LEU A 374 0.71 13.24 14.49
N GLU A 375 1.64 12.49 13.92
CA GLU A 375 2.51 12.97 12.83
C GLU A 375 2.30 12.16 11.56
N ARG A 376 2.05 12.83 10.42
CA ARG A 376 1.90 12.19 9.13
C ARG A 376 3.18 12.18 8.32
N ASN A 377 3.41 11.10 7.60
CA ASN A 377 4.44 11.02 6.58
C ASN A 377 4.01 11.76 5.31
N GLN A 378 4.93 12.49 4.72
CA GLN A 378 4.72 13.20 3.45
C GLN A 378 5.22 12.35 2.28
N LEU A 379 4.56 11.22 2.04
CA LEU A 379 4.96 10.25 1.02
C LEU A 379 3.85 10.06 0.00
N VAL A 380 3.97 10.68 -1.15
CA VAL A 380 3.12 10.36 -2.29
C VAL A 380 3.66 9.08 -2.96
N PRO A 381 2.82 8.09 -3.23
CA PRO A 381 1.35 8.14 -3.25
C PRO A 381 0.67 7.61 -1.99
N THR A 382 1.38 7.39 -0.88
CA THR A 382 0.82 6.78 0.32
C THR A 382 0.44 7.82 1.36
N ARG A 383 -0.71 7.65 2.00
CA ARG A 383 -1.13 8.44 3.16
C ARG A 383 -0.63 7.76 4.42
N GLY A 384 0.63 8.07 4.76
CA GLY A 384 1.34 7.45 5.87
C GLY A 384 1.20 8.21 7.19
N VAL A 385 1.64 7.53 8.25
CA VAL A 385 1.68 8.05 9.61
C VAL A 385 3.03 7.72 10.22
N ALA A 386 3.81 8.74 10.57
CA ALA A 386 5.09 8.57 11.25
C ALA A 386 4.88 8.18 12.72
N HIS A 387 4.04 8.93 13.42
CA HIS A 387 3.74 8.71 14.84
C HIS A 387 2.23 8.74 15.11
N ALA A 388 1.73 7.77 15.86
CA ALA A 388 0.35 7.67 16.30
C ALA A 388 0.30 7.13 17.73
N PRO A 389 0.61 7.94 18.75
CA PRO A 389 0.57 7.51 20.13
C PRO A 389 -0.86 7.21 20.58
N ILE A 390 -1.05 6.04 21.17
CA ILE A 390 -2.32 5.65 21.79
C ILE A 390 -2.12 5.36 23.27
N SER A 391 -3.16 5.62 24.07
CA SER A 391 -3.25 5.24 25.48
C SER A 391 -4.45 4.33 25.69
N PHE A 392 -4.37 3.48 26.70
CA PHE A 392 -5.44 2.54 27.06
C PHE A 392 -5.41 2.24 28.57
N GLU A 393 -6.57 1.95 29.11
CA GLU A 393 -6.67 1.42 30.48
C GLU A 393 -6.60 -0.11 30.43
N MET A 394 -5.87 -0.69 31.40
CA MET A 394 -5.92 -2.14 31.55
C MET A 394 -7.35 -2.53 31.92
N ALA A 395 -7.96 -3.43 31.15
CA ALA A 395 -9.21 -4.04 31.55
C ALA A 395 -9.00 -4.64 32.96
N ASN A 396 -9.75 -4.15 33.92
CA ASN A 396 -9.74 -4.79 35.25
C ASN A 396 -10.17 -6.26 35.07
N VAL A 397 -9.20 -7.16 35.22
CA VAL A 397 -9.39 -8.61 35.17
C VAL A 397 -10.16 -9.07 36.39
#